data_580e1951c3cf9198555bb5f745e35c5c
#
_entry.id   580e1951c3cf9198555bb5f745e35c5c
#
_cell.length_a   1.000
_cell.length_b   1.000
_cell.length_c   1.000
_cell.angle_alpha   90.00
_cell.angle_beta   90.00
_cell.angle_gamma   90.00
#
_symmetry.space_group_name_H-M   'P 1'
#
loop_
_entity.id
_entity.type
_entity.pdbx_description
1 polymer ?
#
loop_
_entity_poly.entity_id
_entity_poly.type
_entity_poly.pdbx_seq_one_letter_code
_entity_poly.pdbx_strand_id
1 'polypeptide(L)'
;QNPSENNNNTATLCLGHHAVPNGTIVKTITDDQIEVTNATELVQSSSTGKICNNPHRILDGRDCTLVDALLGDPHCDVFQDETWDLYVERSNAFSNCYPYDVPDYASLRSLVASSGTLEFITEGFTWTGVTQNGGSGACKRGPANGFFSRLNWLTKSGSAYPLLNVTMPNNDNFDKLYVWGVHHPSTNQEQTNLYVQASGRVTVSTRRSQQTIIPNIGSRPWVRGQSGRISIYWTIVKPGDILVINSNGNLIAPRGYFKMRTGKSSIMRSDAPIDTCISECITPNGSIPNDKPFQNVNKITYGACPKYVKQSTLKLATGMRNVPEKQTRGLFGAIAGFIENGWEGMIDGWYGFRHQNSEGTGQAADLKSTQAAIDQINGKLNRVIEKTNEKFHQIEKEFSEVEGRIQDLEKYVEDTKIDLWSYNAELLVALENQHTIDLTDSEMNKLFEKTRRQLRENAEDMGNGCFKIYHKCDNACIESIRNGTYDHDIYRDEALNNRFQIKGVELKSGYKDWILWISFAISCFLLCVVLLGFIMWACQRGNIRCNICI
;
A
#
# COMPACT_ATOMS: atom_id res chain seq x y z
N GLN A 1 -52.04 -7.00 -18.48
CA GLN A 1 -51.14 -7.17 -19.63
C GLN A 1 -49.71 -6.80 -19.26
N ASN A 2 -48.80 -7.65 -19.58
CA ASN A 2 -47.38 -7.40 -19.40
C ASN A 2 -46.94 -6.27 -20.33
N PRO A 3 -46.40 -5.13 -19.82
CA PRO A 3 -46.01 -4.02 -20.69
C PRO A 3 -44.88 -4.36 -21.66
N SER A 4 -44.24 -5.51 -21.52
CA SER A 4 -43.20 -6.00 -22.42
C SER A 4 -43.74 -6.93 -23.53
N GLU A 5 -45.02 -7.22 -23.57
CA GLU A 5 -45.59 -7.99 -24.67
C GLU A 5 -45.52 -7.22 -25.98
N ASN A 6 -45.00 -7.89 -27.00
CA ASN A 6 -44.86 -7.34 -28.34
C ASN A 6 -45.85 -8.03 -29.29
N ASN A 7 -46.48 -7.25 -30.10
CA ASN A 7 -47.20 -7.77 -31.28
C ASN A 7 -46.25 -7.78 -32.50
N ASN A 8 -46.73 -8.19 -33.66
CA ASN A 8 -45.92 -8.25 -34.88
C ASN A 8 -45.39 -6.88 -35.35
N ASN A 9 -45.90 -5.78 -34.80
CA ASN A 9 -45.54 -4.42 -35.19
C ASN A 9 -44.68 -3.69 -34.15
N THR A 10 -44.30 -4.36 -33.10
CA THR A 10 -43.50 -3.75 -32.03
C THR A 10 -42.37 -4.68 -31.61
N ALA A 11 -41.39 -4.11 -30.94
CA ALA A 11 -40.29 -4.85 -30.34
C ALA A 11 -39.89 -4.22 -29.00
N THR A 12 -39.24 -4.98 -28.16
CA THR A 12 -38.66 -4.49 -26.90
C THR A 12 -37.16 -4.65 -26.93
N LEU A 13 -36.46 -3.59 -26.57
CA LEU A 13 -35.01 -3.59 -26.44
C LEU A 13 -34.65 -3.15 -25.03
N CYS A 14 -33.98 -4.00 -24.29
CA CYS A 14 -33.52 -3.71 -22.92
C CYS A 14 -32.01 -3.62 -22.87
N LEU A 15 -31.52 -2.69 -22.06
CA LEU A 15 -30.12 -2.55 -21.76
C LEU A 15 -29.87 -3.01 -20.33
N GLY A 16 -28.73 -3.61 -20.09
CA GLY A 16 -28.40 -4.11 -18.79
C GLY A 16 -26.91 -4.40 -18.64
N HIS A 17 -26.55 -4.76 -17.45
CA HIS A 17 -25.19 -5.13 -17.09
C HIS A 17 -25.17 -6.55 -16.50
N HIS A 18 -23.98 -7.16 -16.48
CA HIS A 18 -23.82 -8.49 -15.93
C HIS A 18 -24.02 -8.50 -14.41
N ALA A 19 -24.28 -9.66 -13.86
CA ALA A 19 -24.29 -9.95 -12.45
C ALA A 19 -23.66 -11.32 -12.22
N VAL A 20 -23.22 -11.57 -11.00
CA VAL A 20 -22.68 -12.86 -10.58
C VAL A 20 -23.50 -13.41 -9.41
N PRO A 21 -23.59 -14.74 -9.26
CA PRO A 21 -24.36 -15.33 -8.15
C PRO A 21 -23.80 -14.97 -6.77
N ASN A 22 -22.48 -14.92 -6.66
CA ASN A 22 -21.78 -14.60 -5.42
C ASN A 22 -20.79 -13.46 -5.69
N GLY A 23 -21.14 -12.27 -5.25
CA GLY A 23 -20.25 -11.11 -5.32
C GLY A 23 -19.36 -11.00 -4.10
N THR A 24 -18.60 -9.93 -4.06
CA THR A 24 -17.69 -9.59 -2.95
C THR A 24 -18.18 -8.34 -2.25
N ILE A 25 -18.19 -8.34 -0.93
CA ILE A 25 -18.56 -7.18 -0.13
C ILE A 25 -17.38 -6.23 -0.02
N VAL A 26 -17.61 -4.97 -0.33
CA VAL A 26 -16.61 -3.90 -0.21
C VAL A 26 -17.21 -2.73 0.57
N LYS A 27 -16.36 -1.81 1.02
CA LYS A 27 -16.76 -0.57 1.68
C LYS A 27 -16.62 0.60 0.71
N THR A 28 -17.56 1.52 0.79
CA THR A 28 -17.51 2.80 0.08
C THR A 28 -17.65 3.95 1.07
N ILE A 29 -17.61 5.17 0.59
CA ILE A 29 -17.81 6.37 1.43
C ILE A 29 -19.21 6.41 2.03
N THR A 30 -20.21 5.96 1.30
CA THR A 30 -21.62 6.04 1.71
C THR A 30 -22.15 4.76 2.33
N ASP A 31 -21.54 3.62 2.05
CA ASP A 31 -22.01 2.30 2.48
C ASP A 31 -20.87 1.48 3.10
N ASP A 32 -21.13 0.86 4.25
CA ASP A 32 -20.18 -0.05 4.90
C ASP A 32 -20.12 -1.42 4.23
N GLN A 33 -21.21 -1.84 3.59
CA GLN A 33 -21.31 -3.13 2.93
C GLN A 33 -22.07 -2.98 1.62
N ILE A 34 -21.37 -3.07 0.53
CA ILE A 34 -21.96 -3.11 -0.80
C ILE A 34 -21.35 -4.27 -1.57
N GLU A 35 -22.19 -5.02 -2.27
CA GLU A 35 -21.74 -6.15 -3.05
C GLU A 35 -21.34 -5.69 -4.45
N VAL A 36 -20.15 -6.11 -4.88
CA VAL A 36 -19.63 -5.89 -6.24
C VAL A 36 -19.36 -7.24 -6.91
N THR A 37 -19.28 -7.24 -8.23
CA THR A 37 -19.07 -8.48 -8.99
C THR A 37 -17.67 -9.06 -8.77
N ASN A 38 -16.69 -8.24 -8.55
CA ASN A 38 -15.32 -8.67 -8.26
C ASN A 38 -14.58 -7.62 -7.45
N ALA A 39 -13.60 -8.07 -6.68
CA ALA A 39 -12.73 -7.19 -5.91
C ALA A 39 -11.34 -7.81 -5.78
N THR A 40 -10.35 -6.96 -5.60
CA THR A 40 -8.95 -7.36 -5.39
C THR A 40 -8.54 -7.03 -3.96
N GLU A 41 -7.94 -7.99 -3.27
CA GLU A 41 -7.36 -7.77 -1.94
C GLU A 41 -6.09 -6.94 -2.07
N LEU A 42 -5.99 -5.86 -1.32
CA LEU A 42 -4.83 -4.97 -1.31
C LEU A 42 -3.87 -5.22 -0.14
N VAL A 43 -4.22 -6.06 0.81
CA VAL A 43 -3.41 -6.32 2.00
C VAL A 43 -2.79 -7.72 1.92
N GLN A 44 -1.47 -7.77 1.98
CA GLN A 44 -0.73 -9.02 2.13
C GLN A 44 -0.76 -9.42 3.60
N SER A 45 -1.45 -10.50 3.95
CA SER A 45 -1.66 -10.93 5.32
C SER A 45 -0.91 -12.21 5.69
N SER A 46 -0.25 -12.85 4.75
CA SER A 46 0.50 -14.08 4.97
C SER A 46 1.94 -13.97 4.50
N SER A 47 2.84 -14.73 5.12
CA SER A 47 4.23 -14.87 4.73
C SER A 47 4.54 -16.31 4.36
N THR A 48 5.68 -16.51 3.69
CA THR A 48 6.18 -17.85 3.36
C THR A 48 6.74 -18.59 4.57
N GLY A 49 6.94 -17.90 5.69
CA GLY A 49 7.60 -18.43 6.87
C GLY A 49 9.10 -18.63 6.74
N LYS A 50 9.68 -18.23 5.61
CA LYS A 50 11.11 -18.39 5.28
C LYS A 50 11.66 -17.07 4.75
N ILE A 51 12.90 -16.76 5.14
CA ILE A 51 13.61 -15.58 4.63
C ILE A 51 14.36 -15.98 3.36
N CYS A 52 14.09 -15.29 2.26
CA CYS A 52 14.76 -15.51 0.99
C CYS A 52 16.13 -14.84 0.96
N ASN A 53 17.15 -15.57 0.51
CA ASN A 53 18.53 -15.09 0.47
C ASN A 53 18.93 -14.41 -0.85
N ASN A 54 17.97 -14.14 -1.71
CA ASN A 54 18.15 -13.40 -2.97
C ASN A 54 17.01 -12.38 -3.12
N PRO A 55 17.26 -11.18 -3.65
CA PRO A 55 18.55 -10.64 -4.10
C PRO A 55 19.43 -10.10 -2.95
N HIS A 56 18.90 -10.02 -1.73
CA HIS A 56 19.64 -9.52 -0.58
C HIS A 56 20.56 -10.61 -0.01
N ARG A 57 21.76 -10.19 0.41
CA ARG A 57 22.69 -11.07 1.11
C ARG A 57 22.30 -11.15 2.58
N ILE A 58 21.86 -12.31 3.01
CA ILE A 58 21.41 -12.55 4.37
C ILE A 58 22.50 -13.28 5.15
N LEU A 59 22.93 -12.72 6.27
CA LEU A 59 23.83 -13.36 7.20
C LEU A 59 23.02 -13.88 8.39
N ASP A 60 22.99 -15.21 8.55
CA ASP A 60 22.35 -15.84 9.70
C ASP A 60 23.27 -15.75 10.91
N GLY A 61 22.83 -15.04 11.94
CA GLY A 61 23.60 -14.87 13.16
C GLY A 61 23.71 -16.13 14.02
N ARG A 62 22.86 -17.12 13.82
CA ARG A 62 22.84 -18.39 14.55
C ARG A 62 22.94 -18.17 16.06
N ASP A 63 24.04 -18.58 16.67
CA ASP A 63 24.26 -18.46 18.12
C ASP A 63 24.80 -17.09 18.56
N CYS A 64 25.07 -16.19 17.62
CA CYS A 64 25.79 -14.94 17.87
C CYS A 64 24.91 -13.72 17.66
N THR A 65 24.85 -12.86 18.67
CA THR A 65 24.38 -11.49 18.45
C THR A 65 25.42 -10.73 17.63
N LEU A 66 25.01 -9.65 16.99
CA LEU A 66 25.93 -8.83 16.21
C LEU A 66 27.05 -8.26 17.06
N VAL A 67 26.77 -7.86 18.30
CA VAL A 67 27.78 -7.31 19.21
C VAL A 67 28.76 -8.39 19.67
N ASP A 68 28.30 -9.61 19.95
CA ASP A 68 29.21 -10.74 20.27
C ASP A 68 30.12 -11.06 19.08
N ALA A 69 29.62 -11.03 17.87
CA ALA A 69 30.43 -11.21 16.67
C ALA A 69 31.43 -10.05 16.48
N LEU A 70 31.01 -8.83 16.77
CA LEU A 70 31.87 -7.65 16.72
C LEU A 70 33.03 -7.76 17.70
N LEU A 71 32.78 -8.17 18.95
CA LEU A 71 33.81 -8.29 19.98
C LEU A 71 34.71 -9.50 19.77
N GLY A 72 34.26 -10.50 19.04
CA GLY A 72 35.01 -11.71 18.81
C GLY A 72 34.87 -12.75 19.90
N ASP A 73 33.67 -12.96 20.44
CA ASP A 73 33.37 -14.10 21.30
C ASP A 73 33.83 -15.40 20.62
N PRO A 74 34.51 -16.34 21.33
CA PRO A 74 35.11 -17.51 20.70
C PRO A 74 34.17 -18.32 19.81
N HIS A 75 32.90 -18.49 20.17
CA HIS A 75 31.97 -19.24 19.35
C HIS A 75 31.46 -18.45 18.14
N CYS A 76 31.82 -17.16 18.03
CA CYS A 76 31.47 -16.28 16.93
C CYS A 76 32.60 -16.07 15.92
N ASP A 77 33.69 -16.80 16.03
CA ASP A 77 34.87 -16.62 15.16
C ASP A 77 34.56 -16.84 13.67
N VAL A 78 33.55 -17.61 13.38
CA VAL A 78 33.08 -17.85 11.98
C VAL A 78 32.55 -16.59 11.31
N PHE A 79 32.23 -15.54 12.08
CA PHE A 79 31.70 -14.28 11.55
C PHE A 79 32.79 -13.21 11.35
N GLN A 80 34.06 -13.56 11.52
CA GLN A 80 35.14 -12.60 11.31
C GLN A 80 35.18 -12.14 9.86
N ASP A 81 35.27 -10.81 9.69
CA ASP A 81 35.32 -10.14 8.38
C ASP A 81 34.11 -10.38 7.46
N GLU A 82 33.02 -10.90 8.01
CA GLU A 82 31.81 -11.12 7.24
C GLU A 82 31.11 -9.82 6.84
N THR A 83 30.38 -9.89 5.74
CA THR A 83 29.57 -8.80 5.21
C THR A 83 28.14 -9.26 5.01
N TRP A 84 27.20 -8.31 5.04
CA TRP A 84 25.78 -8.61 4.86
C TRP A 84 25.04 -7.42 4.29
N ASP A 85 23.87 -7.70 3.71
CA ASP A 85 22.81 -6.72 3.51
C ASP A 85 21.86 -6.71 4.71
N LEU A 86 21.51 -7.90 5.23
CA LEU A 86 20.71 -8.04 6.43
C LEU A 86 21.35 -9.08 7.35
N TYR A 87 21.60 -8.70 8.60
CA TYR A 87 22.03 -9.60 9.66
C TYR A 87 20.78 -10.06 10.44
N VAL A 88 20.58 -11.36 10.54
CA VAL A 88 19.44 -11.95 11.24
C VAL A 88 19.89 -12.44 12.60
N GLU A 89 19.46 -11.77 13.66
CA GLU A 89 19.69 -12.22 15.04
C GLU A 89 18.62 -13.21 15.47
N ARG A 90 19.07 -14.32 16.05
CA ARG A 90 18.16 -15.36 16.53
C ARG A 90 17.87 -15.16 18.02
N SER A 91 16.69 -15.62 18.47
CA SER A 91 16.28 -15.55 19.87
C SER A 91 17.12 -16.45 20.78
N ASN A 92 17.72 -17.50 20.23
CA ASN A 92 18.57 -18.45 20.95
C ASN A 92 20.05 -18.05 20.98
N ALA A 93 20.42 -16.89 20.46
CA ALA A 93 21.77 -16.37 20.53
C ALA A 93 22.19 -16.14 21.99
N PHE A 94 23.42 -16.45 22.32
CA PHE A 94 23.96 -16.35 23.68
C PHE A 94 25.38 -15.82 23.67
N SER A 95 25.79 -15.15 24.79
CA SER A 95 27.17 -14.75 25.03
C SER A 95 27.89 -15.86 25.79
N ASN A 96 29.12 -16.16 25.44
CA ASN A 96 29.89 -17.23 26.02
C ASN A 96 31.34 -16.81 26.32
N CYS A 97 31.50 -15.58 26.74
CA CYS A 97 32.80 -15.03 27.13
C CYS A 97 32.65 -14.25 28.43
N TYR A 98 33.62 -13.39 28.75
CA TYR A 98 33.53 -12.56 29.93
C TYR A 98 32.28 -11.70 29.91
N PRO A 99 31.50 -11.63 31.01
CA PRO A 99 30.28 -10.87 31.03
C PRO A 99 30.55 -9.37 30.82
N TYR A 100 29.79 -8.78 29.93
CA TYR A 100 29.92 -7.38 29.55
C TYR A 100 28.55 -6.70 29.45
N ASP A 101 28.60 -5.37 29.52
CA ASP A 101 27.48 -4.51 29.19
C ASP A 101 27.96 -3.44 28.20
N VAL A 102 27.03 -2.92 27.42
CA VAL A 102 27.31 -1.83 26.48
C VAL A 102 26.38 -0.67 26.82
N PRO A 103 26.90 0.41 27.44
CA PRO A 103 26.10 1.62 27.53
C PRO A 103 25.66 2.08 26.12
N ASP A 104 24.36 2.28 25.94
CA ASP A 104 23.78 2.56 24.65
C ASP A 104 23.98 1.42 23.62
N TYR A 105 23.64 0.21 24.05
CA TYR A 105 23.76 -1.02 23.25
C TYR A 105 23.07 -0.89 21.89
N ALA A 106 21.87 -0.29 21.86
CA ALA A 106 21.08 -0.13 20.63
C ALA A 106 21.82 0.73 19.61
N SER A 107 22.52 1.78 20.04
CA SER A 107 23.28 2.64 19.12
C SER A 107 24.47 1.93 18.50
N LEU A 108 25.22 1.15 19.26
CA LEU A 108 26.35 0.37 18.72
C LEU A 108 25.85 -0.69 17.76
N ARG A 109 24.83 -1.42 18.14
CA ARG A 109 24.21 -2.44 17.32
C ARG A 109 23.72 -1.85 15.98
N SER A 110 23.00 -0.74 16.03
CA SER A 110 22.51 -0.04 14.85
C SER A 110 23.63 0.47 13.94
N LEU A 111 24.66 1.06 14.53
CA LEU A 111 25.82 1.58 13.80
C LEU A 111 26.53 0.48 13.02
N VAL A 112 26.82 -0.65 13.66
CA VAL A 112 27.50 -1.78 13.04
C VAL A 112 26.61 -2.45 12.00
N ALA A 113 25.32 -2.60 12.30
CA ALA A 113 24.36 -3.18 11.37
C ALA A 113 24.26 -2.38 10.08
N SER A 114 24.20 -1.06 10.17
CA SER A 114 24.13 -0.18 8.99
C SER A 114 25.44 -0.14 8.20
N SER A 115 26.56 -0.39 8.86
CA SER A 115 27.85 -0.55 8.17
C SER A 115 27.91 -1.80 7.29
N GLY A 116 27.24 -2.87 7.68
CA GLY A 116 27.13 -4.09 6.89
C GLY A 116 28.41 -4.89 6.77
N THR A 117 29.39 -4.64 7.62
CA THR A 117 30.66 -5.36 7.59
C THR A 117 31.31 -5.45 8.97
N LEU A 118 31.95 -6.57 9.24
CA LEU A 118 32.85 -6.78 10.37
C LEU A 118 34.31 -6.82 9.93
N GLU A 119 34.64 -6.18 8.82
CA GLU A 119 36.01 -6.09 8.33
C GLU A 119 36.87 -5.37 9.36
N PHE A 120 37.85 -6.10 9.90
CA PHE A 120 38.71 -5.64 10.98
C PHE A 120 40.14 -5.57 10.51
N ILE A 121 40.80 -4.46 10.80
CA ILE A 121 42.20 -4.23 10.45
C ILE A 121 42.97 -4.09 11.76
N THR A 122 43.89 -5.03 11.99
CA THR A 122 44.75 -5.03 13.16
C THR A 122 45.80 -3.91 13.07
N GLU A 123 45.96 -3.16 14.14
CA GLU A 123 46.98 -2.10 14.25
C GLU A 123 48.00 -2.44 15.32
N GLY A 124 49.21 -1.97 15.14
CA GLY A 124 50.30 -2.17 16.07
C GLY A 124 50.35 -1.11 17.17
N PHE A 125 49.43 -1.15 18.11
CA PHE A 125 49.52 -0.30 19.29
C PHE A 125 50.69 -0.69 20.16
N THR A 126 51.43 0.29 20.66
CA THR A 126 52.59 0.08 21.53
C THR A 126 52.16 0.15 22.99
N TRP A 127 51.98 -0.99 23.61
CA TRP A 127 51.62 -1.11 25.01
C TRP A 127 52.89 -1.43 25.84
N THR A 128 53.67 -0.39 26.15
CA THR A 128 54.95 -0.55 26.84
C THR A 128 54.73 -0.65 28.34
N GLY A 129 55.31 -1.65 28.97
CA GLY A 129 55.31 -1.81 30.42
C GLY A 129 54.05 -2.48 30.99
N VAL A 130 53.22 -3.05 30.18
CA VAL A 130 52.02 -3.82 30.60
C VAL A 130 52.01 -5.21 29.96
N THR A 131 51.32 -6.14 30.61
CA THR A 131 51.11 -7.49 30.09
C THR A 131 49.86 -7.45 29.21
N GLN A 132 50.02 -7.96 28.00
CA GLN A 132 48.94 -8.04 27.00
C GLN A 132 48.28 -9.43 27.01
N ASN A 133 47.15 -9.57 26.31
CA ASN A 133 46.46 -10.82 26.07
C ASN A 133 46.00 -11.53 27.36
N GLY A 134 45.51 -10.75 28.31
CA GLY A 134 44.84 -11.30 29.49
C GLY A 134 43.65 -12.16 29.08
N GLY A 135 43.36 -13.17 29.87
CA GLY A 135 42.30 -14.12 29.62
C GLY A 135 41.52 -14.50 30.86
N SER A 136 40.41 -15.18 30.66
CA SER A 136 39.53 -15.63 31.74
C SER A 136 39.02 -17.04 31.48
N GLY A 137 38.76 -17.77 32.57
CA GLY A 137 38.11 -19.06 32.53
C GLY A 137 36.63 -18.99 32.04
N ALA A 138 36.03 -17.79 32.08
CA ALA A 138 34.71 -17.56 31.55
C ALA A 138 34.68 -17.54 30.01
N CYS A 139 35.85 -17.35 29.37
CA CYS A 139 35.98 -17.18 27.93
C CYS A 139 37.05 -18.14 27.42
N LYS A 140 36.66 -19.38 27.19
CA LYS A 140 37.61 -20.41 26.77
C LYS A 140 37.71 -20.49 25.24
N ARG A 141 38.98 -20.45 24.75
CA ARG A 141 39.31 -20.81 23.35
C ARG A 141 39.94 -22.20 23.35
N GLY A 142 39.08 -23.19 23.02
CA GLY A 142 39.49 -24.58 23.17
C GLY A 142 39.70 -24.95 24.66
N PRO A 143 40.82 -25.60 25.01
CA PRO A 143 41.11 -25.96 26.43
C PRO A 143 41.68 -24.84 27.25
N ALA A 144 42.13 -23.73 26.64
CA ALA A 144 42.82 -22.64 27.30
C ALA A 144 41.89 -21.47 27.63
N ASN A 145 42.24 -20.73 28.69
CA ASN A 145 41.60 -19.46 28.98
C ASN A 145 41.87 -18.46 27.85
N GLY A 146 40.81 -17.82 27.36
CA GLY A 146 40.89 -16.85 26.27
C GLY A 146 40.18 -15.56 26.60
N PHE A 147 39.95 -14.79 25.55
CA PHE A 147 39.26 -13.52 25.63
C PHE A 147 38.63 -13.21 24.26
N PHE A 148 37.94 -12.08 24.17
CA PHE A 148 37.43 -11.59 22.90
C PHE A 148 38.57 -11.38 21.90
N SER A 149 38.42 -11.83 20.69
CA SER A 149 39.49 -11.80 19.68
C SER A 149 39.84 -10.38 19.21
N ARG A 150 38.90 -9.44 19.35
CA ARG A 150 39.07 -8.05 18.89
C ARG A 150 39.48 -7.09 20.00
N LEU A 151 39.61 -7.58 21.24
CA LEU A 151 39.99 -6.81 22.40
C LEU A 151 41.26 -7.38 23.02
N ASN A 152 42.01 -6.48 23.65
CA ASN A 152 43.27 -6.82 24.35
C ASN A 152 43.14 -6.45 25.81
N TRP A 153 43.17 -7.42 26.69
CA TRP A 153 43.12 -7.18 28.14
C TRP A 153 44.51 -6.87 28.65
N LEU A 154 44.74 -5.61 29.04
CA LEU A 154 46.00 -5.13 29.58
C LEU A 154 46.01 -5.23 31.10
N THR A 155 47.03 -5.87 31.64
CA THR A 155 47.22 -6.03 33.07
C THR A 155 48.64 -5.61 33.46
N LYS A 156 48.93 -5.54 34.76
CA LYS A 156 50.26 -5.17 35.24
C LYS A 156 51.36 -6.08 34.70
N SER A 157 52.53 -5.53 34.51
CA SER A 157 53.77 -6.27 34.23
C SER A 157 54.67 -6.20 35.47
N GLY A 158 54.95 -7.35 36.07
CA GLY A 158 55.63 -7.38 37.35
C GLY A 158 54.80 -6.74 38.46
N SER A 159 55.29 -5.64 39.05
CA SER A 159 54.61 -4.89 40.10
C SER A 159 54.15 -3.51 39.65
N ALA A 160 54.15 -3.23 38.35
CA ALA A 160 53.86 -1.90 37.83
C ALA A 160 52.81 -1.92 36.70
N TYR A 161 51.99 -0.90 36.67
CA TYR A 161 51.15 -0.55 35.56
C TYR A 161 51.38 0.94 35.28
N PRO A 162 52.23 1.26 34.28
CA PRO A 162 52.55 2.65 33.99
C PRO A 162 51.39 3.38 33.35
N LEU A 163 51.46 4.71 33.37
CA LEU A 163 50.49 5.51 32.61
C LEU A 163 50.68 5.25 31.12
N LEU A 164 49.61 4.79 30.48
CA LEU A 164 49.59 4.52 29.06
C LEU A 164 49.13 5.76 28.31
N ASN A 165 49.87 6.12 27.26
CA ASN A 165 49.51 7.19 26.35
C ASN A 165 49.83 6.77 24.90
N VAL A 166 48.85 6.36 24.17
CA VAL A 166 48.99 5.82 22.81
C VAL A 166 48.16 6.64 21.87
N THR A 167 48.69 6.92 20.71
CA THR A 167 48.05 7.67 19.65
C THR A 167 47.98 6.86 18.36
N MET A 168 46.90 7.03 17.60
CA MET A 168 46.75 6.37 16.31
C MET A 168 46.03 7.32 15.35
N PRO A 169 46.73 7.91 14.36
CA PRO A 169 46.10 8.81 13.39
C PRO A 169 45.30 8.06 12.35
N ASN A 170 44.25 8.68 11.86
CA ASN A 170 43.49 8.18 10.72
C ASN A 170 43.92 8.95 9.46
N ASN A 171 44.83 8.36 8.71
CA ASN A 171 45.31 8.90 7.43
C ASN A 171 44.55 8.35 6.22
N ASP A 172 43.56 7.50 6.44
CA ASP A 172 42.74 6.94 5.40
C ASP A 172 41.52 7.82 5.07
N ASN A 173 40.82 7.52 4.03
CA ASN A 173 39.68 8.30 3.55
C ASN A 173 38.31 7.78 4.02
N PHE A 174 38.30 6.93 5.02
CA PHE A 174 37.09 6.35 5.58
C PHE A 174 37.08 6.46 7.09
N ASP A 175 35.92 6.37 7.71
CA ASP A 175 35.77 6.37 9.16
C ASP A 175 36.26 5.05 9.76
N LYS A 176 36.93 5.15 10.89
CA LYS A 176 37.43 3.99 11.66
C LYS A 176 36.65 3.88 12.96
N LEU A 177 36.12 2.70 13.23
CA LEU A 177 35.45 2.40 14.49
C LEU A 177 36.41 1.63 15.42
N TYR A 178 36.76 2.24 16.54
CA TYR A 178 37.53 1.59 17.60
C TYR A 178 36.59 1.19 18.71
N VAL A 179 36.53 -0.11 18.99
CA VAL A 179 35.75 -0.67 20.10
C VAL A 179 36.72 -1.03 21.23
N TRP A 180 36.48 -0.49 22.37
CA TRP A 180 37.30 -0.67 23.54
C TRP A 180 36.42 -0.83 24.77
N GLY A 181 37.03 -1.11 25.94
CA GLY A 181 36.25 -1.31 27.13
C GLY A 181 36.99 -0.91 28.41
N VAL A 182 36.25 -0.97 29.48
CA VAL A 182 36.75 -0.73 30.84
C VAL A 182 36.35 -1.91 31.72
N HIS A 183 37.33 -2.52 32.38
CA HIS A 183 37.09 -3.62 33.31
C HIS A 183 36.65 -3.07 34.67
N HIS A 184 35.58 -3.61 35.21
CA HIS A 184 35.09 -3.31 36.57
C HIS A 184 35.33 -4.53 37.45
N PRO A 185 36.39 -4.53 38.29
CA PRO A 185 36.68 -5.64 39.18
C PRO A 185 35.59 -5.85 40.24
N SER A 186 35.48 -7.06 40.74
CA SER A 186 34.51 -7.41 41.78
C SER A 186 34.92 -6.93 43.17
N THR A 187 36.24 -6.81 43.43
CA THR A 187 36.79 -6.41 44.73
C THR A 187 37.96 -5.43 44.56
N ASN A 188 38.28 -4.69 45.62
CA ASN A 188 39.48 -3.84 45.65
C ASN A 188 40.78 -4.66 45.54
N GLN A 189 40.79 -5.88 46.05
CA GLN A 189 41.93 -6.79 45.93
C GLN A 189 42.15 -7.19 44.45
N GLU A 190 41.11 -7.49 43.72
CA GLU A 190 41.19 -7.79 42.29
C GLU A 190 41.73 -6.58 41.52
N GLN A 191 41.27 -5.37 41.86
CA GLN A 191 41.73 -4.13 41.25
C GLN A 191 43.24 -3.97 41.40
N THR A 192 43.77 -4.11 42.63
CA THR A 192 45.21 -3.95 42.89
C THR A 192 46.04 -5.10 42.35
N ASN A 193 45.49 -6.31 42.32
CA ASN A 193 46.18 -7.47 41.74
C ASN A 193 46.34 -7.39 40.22
N LEU A 194 45.39 -6.76 39.52
CA LEU A 194 45.44 -6.65 38.07
C LEU A 194 46.08 -5.36 37.59
N TYR A 195 45.89 -4.24 38.30
CA TYR A 195 46.26 -2.91 37.77
C TYR A 195 47.13 -2.07 38.70
N VAL A 196 47.47 -2.56 39.86
CA VAL A 196 48.30 -1.91 40.89
C VAL A 196 47.59 -0.70 41.52
N GLN A 197 47.15 0.27 40.76
CA GLN A 197 46.45 1.45 41.26
C GLN A 197 45.10 1.08 41.88
N ALA A 198 44.79 1.64 43.05
CA ALA A 198 43.54 1.43 43.74
C ALA A 198 42.35 2.04 42.98
N SER A 199 42.59 3.04 42.14
CA SER A 199 41.58 3.68 41.28
C SER A 199 42.11 3.82 39.87
N GLY A 200 41.49 3.13 38.94
CA GLY A 200 41.81 3.21 37.52
C GLY A 200 41.08 4.35 36.81
N ARG A 201 41.52 4.63 35.61
CA ARG A 201 40.87 5.61 34.74
C ARG A 201 41.23 5.28 33.30
N VAL A 202 40.24 5.38 32.40
CA VAL A 202 40.43 5.26 30.97
C VAL A 202 39.90 6.51 30.30
N THR A 203 40.72 7.17 29.50
CA THR A 203 40.34 8.33 28.70
C THR A 203 40.66 8.04 27.25
N VAL A 204 39.66 8.08 26.43
CA VAL A 204 39.78 7.92 24.97
C VAL A 204 39.25 9.18 24.32
N SER A 205 40.05 9.82 23.49
CA SER A 205 39.71 11.09 22.90
C SER A 205 40.09 11.17 21.42
N THR A 206 39.35 11.99 20.72
CA THR A 206 39.70 12.50 19.38
C THR A 206 39.67 14.03 19.46
N ARG A 207 39.97 14.72 18.38
CA ARG A 207 39.87 16.20 18.37
C ARG A 207 38.41 16.67 18.53
N ARG A 208 37.44 15.78 18.30
CA ARG A 208 36.00 16.10 18.32
C ARG A 208 35.32 15.68 19.62
N SER A 209 35.87 14.70 20.33
CA SER A 209 35.22 14.13 21.52
C SER A 209 36.21 13.62 22.52
N GLN A 210 35.80 13.57 23.78
CA GLN A 210 36.55 12.97 24.86
C GLN A 210 35.62 12.16 25.73
N GLN A 211 36.05 10.93 26.06
CA GLN A 211 35.34 10.04 26.95
C GLN A 211 36.28 9.65 28.08
N THR A 212 35.85 9.87 29.33
CA THR A 212 36.59 9.45 30.51
C THR A 212 35.72 8.53 31.32
N ILE A 213 36.21 7.31 31.56
CA ILE A 213 35.49 6.28 32.28
C ILE A 213 36.30 5.90 33.52
N ILE A 214 35.65 5.92 34.68
CA ILE A 214 36.19 5.48 35.94
C ILE A 214 35.51 4.17 36.31
N PRO A 215 36.27 3.08 36.56
CA PRO A 215 35.65 1.80 36.87
C PRO A 215 34.94 1.83 38.22
N ASN A 216 33.86 1.10 38.31
CA ASN A 216 33.09 0.88 39.53
C ASN A 216 33.41 -0.48 40.11
N ILE A 217 34.12 -0.51 41.23
CA ILE A 217 34.47 -1.74 41.91
C ILE A 217 33.27 -2.22 42.73
N GLY A 218 32.88 -3.46 42.56
CA GLY A 218 31.77 -4.06 43.29
C GLY A 218 31.38 -5.42 42.75
N SER A 219 30.82 -6.25 43.61
CA SER A 219 30.40 -7.58 43.25
C SER A 219 29.03 -7.52 42.53
N ARG A 220 28.95 -8.13 41.36
CA ARG A 220 27.72 -8.29 40.57
C ARG A 220 27.30 -9.76 40.64
N PRO A 221 26.05 -10.08 40.24
CA PRO A 221 25.62 -11.47 40.17
C PRO A 221 26.57 -12.30 39.28
N TRP A 222 26.81 -13.53 39.69
CA TRP A 222 27.72 -14.43 38.98
C TRP A 222 27.20 -14.78 37.59
N VAL A 223 28.01 -14.55 36.60
CA VAL A 223 27.79 -14.97 35.23
C VAL A 223 29.03 -15.71 34.79
N ARG A 224 28.88 -16.97 34.45
CA ARG A 224 29.99 -17.89 34.09
C ARG A 224 31.16 -17.84 35.08
N GLY A 225 30.84 -17.73 36.36
CA GLY A 225 31.81 -17.69 37.43
C GLY A 225 32.48 -16.34 37.68
N GLN A 226 32.03 -15.28 37.06
CA GLN A 226 32.60 -13.94 37.17
C GLN A 226 31.63 -12.96 37.84
N SER A 227 32.11 -12.22 38.82
CA SER A 227 31.39 -11.11 39.47
C SER A 227 31.81 -9.75 38.95
N GLY A 228 32.90 -9.66 38.23
CA GLY A 228 33.31 -8.48 37.50
C GLY A 228 32.55 -8.30 36.20
N ARG A 229 32.70 -7.12 35.60
CA ARG A 229 32.09 -6.81 34.30
C ARG A 229 33.06 -6.01 33.46
N ILE A 230 32.80 -6.01 32.16
CA ILE A 230 33.44 -5.12 31.19
C ILE A 230 32.36 -4.23 30.60
N SER A 231 32.56 -2.92 30.65
CA SER A 231 31.71 -1.98 29.91
C SER A 231 32.37 -1.67 28.58
N ILE A 232 31.63 -1.86 27.50
CA ILE A 232 32.11 -1.65 26.14
C ILE A 232 31.69 -0.28 25.65
N TYR A 233 32.67 0.43 25.10
CA TYR A 233 32.51 1.74 24.49
C TYR A 233 33.07 1.72 23.07
N TRP A 234 32.78 2.76 22.31
CA TRP A 234 33.34 2.89 20.97
C TRP A 234 33.69 4.34 20.67
N THR A 235 34.60 4.52 19.73
CA THR A 235 35.02 5.82 19.24
C THR A 235 35.14 5.77 17.73
N ILE A 236 34.54 6.74 17.04
CA ILE A 236 34.66 6.89 15.59
C ILE A 236 35.74 7.93 15.33
N VAL A 237 36.78 7.55 14.60
CA VAL A 237 37.85 8.44 14.18
C VAL A 237 37.62 8.81 12.71
N LYS A 238 37.27 10.07 12.47
CA LYS A 238 37.10 10.62 11.14
C LYS A 238 38.41 10.76 10.37
N PRO A 239 38.40 10.78 9.04
CA PRO A 239 39.61 11.06 8.25
C PRO A 239 40.31 12.34 8.70
N GLY A 240 41.60 12.27 8.91
CA GLY A 240 42.43 13.39 9.40
C GLY A 240 42.41 13.64 10.91
N ASP A 241 41.65 12.87 11.65
CA ASP A 241 41.61 12.93 13.11
C ASP A 241 42.57 11.91 13.72
N ILE A 242 42.77 11.97 15.04
CA ILE A 242 43.68 11.10 15.76
C ILE A 242 42.99 10.52 16.99
N LEU A 243 43.18 9.22 17.21
CA LEU A 243 42.75 8.55 18.42
C LEU A 243 43.85 8.68 19.48
N VAL A 244 43.48 9.12 20.68
CA VAL A 244 44.37 9.19 21.82
C VAL A 244 43.80 8.38 22.97
N ILE A 245 44.56 7.39 23.47
CA ILE A 245 44.16 6.54 24.57
C ILE A 245 45.09 6.78 25.74
N ASN A 246 44.54 7.24 26.87
CA ASN A 246 45.24 7.41 28.14
C ASN A 246 44.60 6.52 29.19
N SER A 247 45.42 5.78 29.93
CA SER A 247 44.92 4.93 31.02
C SER A 247 45.98 4.65 32.04
N ASN A 248 45.58 4.55 33.32
CA ASN A 248 46.43 4.09 34.40
C ASN A 248 45.96 2.74 34.98
N GLY A 249 44.99 2.13 34.35
CA GLY A 249 44.46 0.83 34.77
C GLY A 249 43.09 0.57 34.18
N ASN A 250 42.66 -0.66 34.21
CA ASN A 250 41.32 -1.13 33.81
C ASN A 250 41.01 -1.03 32.32
N LEU A 251 41.98 -0.75 31.47
CA LEU A 251 41.76 -0.63 30.03
C LEU A 251 41.64 -2.01 29.39
N ILE A 252 40.54 -2.20 28.66
CA ILE A 252 40.42 -3.26 27.68
C ILE A 252 40.65 -2.61 26.32
N ALA A 253 41.86 -2.79 25.79
CA ALA A 253 42.33 -2.06 24.63
C ALA A 253 41.76 -2.61 23.30
N PRO A 254 41.59 -1.77 22.29
CA PRO A 254 41.29 -2.26 20.95
C PRO A 254 42.55 -2.88 20.34
N ARG A 255 42.38 -3.92 19.51
CA ARG A 255 43.47 -4.50 18.70
C ARG A 255 43.64 -3.82 17.35
N GLY A 256 42.65 -3.06 16.96
CA GLY A 256 42.59 -2.36 15.70
C GLY A 256 41.26 -1.68 15.52
N TYR A 257 40.85 -1.50 14.31
CA TYR A 257 39.60 -0.81 14.00
C TYR A 257 38.71 -1.63 13.05
N PHE A 258 37.42 -1.37 13.12
CA PHE A 258 36.45 -1.83 12.11
C PHE A 258 36.27 -0.75 11.06
N LYS A 259 36.34 -1.15 9.80
CA LYS A 259 36.11 -0.25 8.68
C LYS A 259 34.63 0.06 8.59
N MET A 260 34.29 1.33 8.67
CA MET A 260 32.90 1.77 8.51
C MET A 260 32.56 1.99 7.05
N ARG A 261 31.42 1.47 6.63
CA ARG A 261 30.87 1.68 5.28
C ARG A 261 29.50 2.32 5.36
N THR A 262 29.12 3.04 4.33
CA THR A 262 27.75 3.52 4.13
C THR A 262 27.06 2.61 3.14
N GLY A 263 25.80 2.23 3.41
CA GLY A 263 25.11 1.32 2.52
C GLY A 263 23.69 0.99 2.98
N LYS A 264 23.16 -0.04 2.36
CA LYS A 264 21.79 -0.51 2.53
C LYS A 264 21.62 -1.52 3.66
N SER A 265 22.63 -1.77 4.45
CA SER A 265 22.64 -2.85 5.43
C SER A 265 21.82 -2.54 6.67
N SER A 266 21.29 -3.57 7.28
CA SER A 266 20.49 -3.48 8.50
C SER A 266 20.57 -4.78 9.30
N ILE A 267 19.78 -4.84 10.35
CA ILE A 267 19.67 -5.99 11.26
C ILE A 267 18.21 -6.24 11.59
N MET A 268 17.88 -7.50 11.79
CA MET A 268 16.52 -7.93 12.11
C MET A 268 16.55 -9.09 13.09
N ARG A 269 15.68 -9.06 14.09
CA ARG A 269 15.44 -10.22 14.96
C ARG A 269 14.37 -11.08 14.33
N SER A 270 14.72 -12.34 14.06
CA SER A 270 13.78 -13.29 13.46
C SER A 270 14.22 -14.72 13.73
N ASP A 271 13.28 -15.60 13.97
CA ASP A 271 13.50 -17.05 14.07
C ASP A 271 13.13 -17.81 12.80
N ALA A 272 12.72 -17.09 11.75
CA ALA A 272 12.37 -17.70 10.46
C ALA A 272 13.61 -18.29 9.78
N PRO A 273 13.55 -19.50 9.26
CA PRO A 273 14.68 -20.13 8.56
C PRO A 273 14.99 -19.38 7.26
N ILE A 274 16.25 -19.40 6.88
CA ILE A 274 16.72 -18.82 5.62
C ILE A 274 16.73 -19.93 4.55
N ASP A 275 16.16 -19.64 3.40
CA ASP A 275 16.06 -20.58 2.29
C ASP A 275 16.48 -19.93 0.97
N THR A 276 16.75 -20.77 -0.02
CA THR A 276 17.09 -20.30 -1.36
C THR A 276 15.81 -19.97 -2.11
N CYS A 277 15.48 -18.71 -2.18
CA CYS A 277 14.34 -18.18 -2.93
C CYS A 277 14.63 -16.71 -3.30
N ILE A 278 13.73 -16.13 -4.07
CA ILE A 278 13.86 -14.73 -4.52
C ILE A 278 12.71 -13.92 -3.95
N SER A 279 13.04 -12.91 -3.16
CA SER A 279 12.07 -11.95 -2.65
C SER A 279 12.77 -10.66 -2.28
N GLU A 280 12.18 -9.54 -2.64
CA GLU A 280 12.73 -8.22 -2.34
C GLU A 280 12.30 -7.69 -0.96
N CYS A 281 11.26 -8.26 -0.37
CA CYS A 281 10.74 -7.84 0.92
C CYS A 281 10.93 -8.91 1.98
N ILE A 282 11.56 -8.54 3.08
CA ILE A 282 11.84 -9.42 4.22
C ILE A 282 11.19 -8.85 5.47
N THR A 283 10.49 -9.72 6.20
CA THR A 283 9.93 -9.41 7.51
C THR A 283 10.44 -10.43 8.54
N PRO A 284 10.32 -10.14 9.85
CA PRO A 284 10.66 -11.14 10.87
C PRO A 284 9.87 -12.46 10.78
N ASN A 285 8.72 -12.44 10.13
CA ASN A 285 7.89 -13.62 9.92
C ASN A 285 8.27 -14.41 8.65
N GLY A 286 9.19 -13.89 7.88
CA GLY A 286 9.63 -14.44 6.60
C GLY A 286 9.47 -13.45 5.46
N SER A 287 9.86 -13.85 4.26
CA SER A 287 9.70 -13.03 3.07
C SER A 287 8.25 -12.97 2.63
N ILE A 288 7.83 -11.82 2.12
CA ILE A 288 6.49 -11.61 1.59
C ILE A 288 6.57 -11.07 0.17
N PRO A 289 5.56 -11.35 -0.67
CA PRO A 289 5.42 -10.67 -1.95
C PRO A 289 5.21 -9.17 -1.77
N ASN A 290 5.69 -8.37 -2.71
CA ASN A 290 5.53 -6.91 -2.70
C ASN A 290 4.66 -6.39 -3.84
N ASP A 291 3.83 -7.24 -4.42
CA ASP A 291 2.90 -6.92 -5.49
C ASP A 291 1.65 -6.16 -5.00
N LYS A 292 1.37 -6.22 -3.71
CA LYS A 292 0.26 -5.47 -3.08
C LYS A 292 0.77 -4.19 -2.42
N PRO A 293 -0.05 -3.13 -2.34
CA PRO A 293 0.39 -1.86 -1.76
C PRO A 293 0.50 -1.87 -0.23
N PHE A 294 -0.20 -2.78 0.45
CA PHE A 294 -0.25 -2.84 1.90
C PHE A 294 0.03 -4.25 2.41
N GLN A 295 0.46 -4.34 3.66
CA GLN A 295 0.66 -5.63 4.34
C GLN A 295 0.25 -5.51 5.81
N ASN A 296 -0.15 -6.64 6.37
CA ASN A 296 -0.49 -6.77 7.79
C ASN A 296 0.32 -7.90 8.46
N VAL A 297 1.51 -8.17 7.95
CA VAL A 297 2.36 -9.25 8.47
C VAL A 297 3.21 -8.75 9.61
N ASN A 298 4.00 -7.71 9.39
CA ASN A 298 4.86 -7.14 10.41
C ASN A 298 5.22 -5.70 10.06
N LYS A 299 5.26 -4.83 11.08
CA LYS A 299 5.68 -3.45 10.93
C LYS A 299 7.18 -3.30 10.66
N ILE A 300 7.97 -4.30 11.02
CA ILE A 300 9.41 -4.36 10.74
C ILE A 300 9.61 -4.97 9.35
N THR A 301 10.31 -4.27 8.50
CA THR A 301 10.52 -4.68 7.11
C THR A 301 11.92 -4.31 6.66
N TYR A 302 12.41 -5.04 5.65
CA TYR A 302 13.65 -4.72 4.95
C TYR A 302 13.46 -4.91 3.45
N GLY A 303 13.89 -3.92 2.68
CA GLY A 303 13.80 -3.95 1.22
C GLY A 303 12.61 -3.17 0.67
N ALA A 304 12.16 -3.56 -0.51
CA ALA A 304 11.00 -2.97 -1.18
C ALA A 304 9.72 -3.64 -0.68
N CYS A 305 9.12 -3.07 0.34
CA CYS A 305 8.01 -3.67 1.06
C CYS A 305 6.72 -2.86 0.96
N PRO A 306 5.56 -3.53 0.97
CA PRO A 306 4.29 -2.87 1.16
C PRO A 306 4.23 -2.12 2.50
N LYS A 307 3.43 -1.08 2.55
CA LYS A 307 3.23 -0.31 3.79
C LYS A 307 2.43 -1.11 4.81
N TYR A 308 2.86 -1.07 6.06
CA TYR A 308 2.15 -1.75 7.13
C TYR A 308 0.88 -0.99 7.49
N VAL A 309 -0.23 -1.73 7.57
CA VAL A 309 -1.53 -1.22 8.01
C VAL A 309 -2.14 -2.16 9.05
N LYS A 310 -3.04 -1.64 9.87
CA LYS A 310 -3.70 -2.42 10.92
C LYS A 310 -4.79 -3.35 10.37
N GLN A 311 -5.36 -3.01 9.23
CA GLN A 311 -6.42 -3.80 8.60
C GLN A 311 -5.86 -5.12 8.08
N SER A 312 -6.56 -6.21 8.34
CA SER A 312 -6.22 -7.53 7.77
C SER A 312 -6.71 -7.70 6.34
N THR A 313 -7.68 -6.89 5.95
CA THR A 313 -8.27 -6.94 4.60
C THR A 313 -8.71 -5.55 4.16
N LEU A 314 -8.41 -5.21 2.93
CA LEU A 314 -8.90 -4.02 2.22
C LEU A 314 -9.20 -4.45 0.81
N LYS A 315 -10.48 -4.51 0.48
CA LYS A 315 -10.93 -4.98 -0.85
C LYS A 315 -11.23 -3.81 -1.76
N LEU A 316 -10.49 -3.73 -2.85
CA LEU A 316 -10.70 -2.75 -3.91
C LEU A 316 -11.65 -3.33 -4.96
N ALA A 317 -12.75 -2.66 -5.21
CA ALA A 317 -13.70 -3.07 -6.23
C ALA A 317 -13.07 -3.00 -7.62
N THR A 318 -13.14 -4.09 -8.35
CA THR A 318 -12.67 -4.21 -9.73
C THR A 318 -13.80 -4.60 -10.68
N GLY A 319 -15.02 -4.49 -10.22
CA GLY A 319 -16.22 -4.75 -10.98
C GLY A 319 -17.33 -3.80 -10.58
N MET A 320 -18.46 -3.93 -11.22
CA MET A 320 -19.63 -3.11 -10.95
C MET A 320 -20.40 -3.62 -9.73
N ARG A 321 -21.32 -2.81 -9.25
CA ARG A 321 -22.26 -3.22 -8.21
C ARG A 321 -23.02 -4.47 -8.68
N ASN A 322 -23.03 -5.48 -7.84
CA ASN A 322 -23.71 -6.73 -8.14
C ASN A 322 -25.18 -6.64 -7.71
N VAL A 323 -26.05 -6.69 -8.70
CA VAL A 323 -27.50 -6.75 -8.49
C VAL A 323 -27.97 -8.09 -9.03
N PRO A 324 -28.20 -9.10 -8.17
CA PRO A 324 -28.62 -10.42 -8.64
C PRO A 324 -29.92 -10.36 -9.43
N GLU A 325 -30.04 -11.20 -10.45
CA GLU A 325 -31.25 -11.32 -11.23
C GLU A 325 -32.37 -11.86 -10.34
N LYS A 326 -33.41 -11.05 -10.15
CA LYS A 326 -34.60 -11.50 -9.44
C LYS A 326 -35.28 -12.57 -10.27
N GLN A 327 -35.61 -13.70 -9.64
CA GLN A 327 -36.47 -14.69 -10.29
C GLN A 327 -37.80 -14.02 -10.64
N THR A 328 -37.87 -13.51 -11.84
CA THR A 328 -39.10 -13.03 -12.36
C THR A 328 -40.00 -14.23 -12.66
N ARG A 329 -41.21 -14.09 -12.25
CA ARG A 329 -42.23 -15.09 -12.42
C ARG A 329 -42.33 -15.55 -13.86
N GLY A 330 -42.01 -16.74 -14.08
CA GLY A 330 -42.56 -17.39 -15.22
C GLY A 330 -41.68 -17.48 -16.40
N LEU A 331 -41.85 -18.55 -16.89
CA LEU A 331 -41.43 -19.11 -18.13
C LEU A 331 -41.64 -18.19 -19.35
N PHE A 332 -42.35 -17.08 -19.19
CA PHE A 332 -42.70 -16.14 -20.27
C PHE A 332 -42.06 -14.76 -19.99
N GLY A 333 -40.78 -14.77 -19.68
CA GLY A 333 -39.99 -13.70 -19.17
C GLY A 333 -40.26 -12.31 -19.68
N ALA A 334 -40.82 -11.48 -18.81
CA ALA A 334 -40.68 -10.05 -18.94
C ALA A 334 -39.19 -9.74 -18.98
N ILE A 335 -38.74 -9.14 -20.06
CA ILE A 335 -37.38 -8.65 -20.16
C ILE A 335 -37.28 -7.40 -19.28
N ALA A 336 -36.42 -7.41 -18.28
CA ALA A 336 -36.18 -6.28 -17.42
C ALA A 336 -34.81 -5.67 -17.74
N GLY A 337 -34.69 -4.35 -17.61
CA GLY A 337 -33.47 -3.63 -17.84
C GLY A 337 -32.65 -3.40 -16.55
N PHE A 338 -31.60 -2.60 -16.66
CA PHE A 338 -30.62 -2.37 -15.58
C PHE A 338 -31.19 -1.67 -14.34
N ILE A 339 -32.32 -0.99 -14.45
CA ILE A 339 -32.95 -0.31 -13.32
C ILE A 339 -33.52 -1.31 -12.31
N GLU A 340 -33.98 -2.46 -12.77
CA GLU A 340 -34.56 -3.48 -11.90
C GLU A 340 -33.53 -4.47 -11.35
N ASN A 341 -32.66 -4.99 -12.21
CA ASN A 341 -31.66 -5.98 -11.81
C ASN A 341 -30.52 -6.08 -12.84
N GLY A 342 -29.46 -6.81 -12.47
CA GLY A 342 -28.43 -7.26 -13.41
C GLY A 342 -28.84 -8.55 -14.11
N TRP A 343 -28.00 -8.99 -15.03
CA TRP A 343 -28.23 -10.21 -15.83
C TRP A 343 -27.13 -11.23 -15.56
N GLU A 344 -27.45 -12.25 -14.80
CA GLU A 344 -26.51 -13.34 -14.49
C GLU A 344 -26.14 -14.16 -15.72
N GLY A 345 -27.01 -14.17 -16.73
CA GLY A 345 -26.77 -14.88 -17.98
C GLY A 345 -25.82 -14.17 -18.95
N MET A 346 -25.42 -12.95 -18.66
CA MET A 346 -24.48 -12.23 -19.51
C MET A 346 -23.04 -12.54 -19.05
N ILE A 347 -22.36 -13.39 -19.79
CA ILE A 347 -21.00 -13.88 -19.48
C ILE A 347 -19.94 -13.39 -20.48
N ASP A 348 -20.35 -12.81 -21.60
CA ASP A 348 -19.47 -12.37 -22.69
C ASP A 348 -19.12 -10.88 -22.65
N GLY A 349 -19.63 -10.16 -21.68
CA GLY A 349 -19.36 -8.73 -21.49
C GLY A 349 -19.98 -8.18 -20.22
N TRP A 350 -19.71 -6.91 -19.94
CA TRP A 350 -20.23 -6.22 -18.77
C TRP A 350 -21.56 -5.53 -19.03
N TYR A 351 -21.72 -4.99 -20.23
CA TYR A 351 -22.93 -4.29 -20.67
C TYR A 351 -23.47 -4.93 -21.93
N GLY A 352 -24.76 -4.86 -22.13
CA GLY A 352 -25.32 -5.45 -23.30
C GLY A 352 -26.80 -5.15 -23.50
N PHE A 353 -27.35 -5.82 -24.51
CA PHE A 353 -28.70 -5.67 -24.95
C PHE A 353 -29.44 -7.00 -24.90
N ARG A 354 -30.69 -6.96 -24.49
CA ARG A 354 -31.66 -8.05 -24.68
C ARG A 354 -32.82 -7.52 -25.52
N HIS A 355 -33.24 -8.29 -26.45
CA HIS A 355 -34.36 -7.91 -27.29
C HIS A 355 -35.43 -8.99 -27.34
N GLN A 356 -36.65 -8.57 -27.60
CA GLN A 356 -37.78 -9.42 -27.89
C GLN A 356 -38.51 -8.83 -29.07
N ASN A 357 -38.63 -9.61 -30.15
CA ASN A 357 -39.33 -9.23 -31.36
C ASN A 357 -40.12 -10.43 -31.91
N SER A 358 -40.69 -10.31 -33.09
CA SER A 358 -41.47 -11.37 -33.73
C SER A 358 -40.65 -12.62 -34.07
N GLU A 359 -39.33 -12.50 -34.16
CA GLU A 359 -38.41 -13.63 -34.41
C GLU A 359 -37.97 -14.35 -33.13
N GLY A 360 -38.28 -13.81 -31.96
CA GLY A 360 -37.93 -14.37 -30.66
C GLY A 360 -37.17 -13.43 -29.78
N THR A 361 -36.44 -14.00 -28.83
CA THR A 361 -35.61 -13.25 -27.86
C THR A 361 -34.14 -13.50 -28.11
N GLY A 362 -33.31 -12.52 -27.78
CA GLY A 362 -31.86 -12.65 -27.91
C GLY A 362 -31.10 -11.72 -26.97
N GLN A 363 -29.84 -12.00 -26.83
CA GLN A 363 -28.92 -11.26 -25.98
C GLN A 363 -27.59 -11.06 -26.70
N ALA A 364 -27.00 -9.88 -26.56
CA ALA A 364 -25.67 -9.61 -27.07
C ALA A 364 -24.96 -8.61 -26.15
N ALA A 365 -23.66 -8.83 -25.91
CA ALA A 365 -22.85 -7.90 -25.17
C ALA A 365 -22.38 -6.72 -26.03
N ASP A 366 -22.27 -5.55 -25.42
CA ASP A 366 -21.65 -4.37 -26.03
C ASP A 366 -20.19 -4.31 -25.65
N LEU A 367 -19.31 -4.60 -26.59
CA LEU A 367 -17.88 -4.71 -26.34
C LEU A 367 -17.22 -3.35 -26.10
N LYS A 368 -17.71 -2.28 -26.72
CA LYS A 368 -17.13 -0.95 -26.61
C LYS A 368 -17.28 -0.35 -25.21
N SER A 369 -18.48 -0.38 -24.64
CA SER A 369 -18.74 0.10 -23.28
C SER A 369 -18.07 -0.78 -22.22
N THR A 370 -18.06 -2.09 -22.44
CA THR A 370 -17.35 -3.05 -21.59
C THR A 370 -15.87 -2.74 -21.54
N GLN A 371 -15.23 -2.52 -22.68
CA GLN A 371 -13.80 -2.21 -22.74
C GLN A 371 -13.51 -0.85 -22.10
N ALA A 372 -14.35 0.14 -22.28
CA ALA A 372 -14.20 1.46 -21.66
C ALA A 372 -14.20 1.36 -20.13
N ALA A 373 -15.11 0.58 -19.56
CA ALA A 373 -15.16 0.37 -18.11
C ALA A 373 -13.94 -0.41 -17.60
N ILE A 374 -13.55 -1.47 -18.30
CA ILE A 374 -12.38 -2.28 -17.95
C ILE A 374 -11.09 -1.46 -17.99
N ASP A 375 -10.91 -0.63 -19.01
CA ASP A 375 -9.71 0.21 -19.15
C ASP A 375 -9.60 1.23 -18.02
N GLN A 376 -10.70 1.84 -17.62
CA GLN A 376 -10.71 2.78 -16.51
C GLN A 376 -10.36 2.09 -15.18
N ILE A 377 -10.89 0.89 -14.94
CA ILE A 377 -10.59 0.11 -13.74
C ILE A 377 -9.13 -0.37 -13.74
N ASN A 378 -8.61 -0.83 -14.86
CA ASN A 378 -7.20 -1.24 -14.99
C ASN A 378 -6.25 -0.06 -14.76
N GLY A 379 -6.56 1.11 -15.27
CA GLY A 379 -5.80 2.32 -15.02
C GLY A 379 -5.78 2.71 -13.54
N LYS A 380 -6.92 2.59 -12.87
CA LYS A 380 -7.06 2.80 -11.43
C LYS A 380 -6.22 1.79 -10.65
N LEU A 381 -6.33 0.51 -10.98
CA LEU A 381 -5.61 -0.57 -10.33
C LEU A 381 -4.09 -0.37 -10.43
N ASN A 382 -3.60 -0.02 -11.62
CA ASN A 382 -2.18 0.25 -11.84
C ASN A 382 -1.66 1.43 -11.00
N ARG A 383 -2.46 2.47 -10.81
CA ARG A 383 -2.10 3.62 -9.97
C ARG A 383 -2.09 3.28 -8.48
N VAL A 384 -3.04 2.48 -8.02
CA VAL A 384 -3.14 2.05 -6.61
C VAL A 384 -2.02 1.09 -6.26
N ILE A 385 -1.64 0.20 -7.18
CA ILE A 385 -0.56 -0.79 -6.99
C ILE A 385 0.77 -0.27 -7.56
N GLU A 386 1.12 0.98 -7.29
CA GLU A 386 2.44 1.50 -7.65
C GLU A 386 3.55 0.85 -6.83
N LYS A 387 4.76 0.83 -7.43
CA LYS A 387 5.94 0.23 -6.79
C LYS A 387 6.22 0.85 -5.43
N THR A 388 6.47 0.00 -4.46
CA THR A 388 6.91 0.40 -3.13
C THR A 388 8.34 0.90 -3.17
N ASN A 389 8.65 1.92 -2.33
CA ASN A 389 10.01 2.39 -2.16
C ASN A 389 10.81 1.39 -1.32
N GLU A 390 12.09 1.24 -1.65
CA GLU A 390 13.02 0.44 -0.88
C GLU A 390 13.36 1.14 0.44
N LYS A 391 13.24 0.40 1.54
CA LYS A 391 13.61 0.88 2.88
C LYS A 391 14.52 -0.14 3.53
N PHE A 392 15.69 0.30 3.95
CA PHE A 392 16.72 -0.57 4.46
C PHE A 392 16.91 -0.38 5.96
N HIS A 393 17.77 0.53 6.39
CA HIS A 393 17.96 0.77 7.80
C HIS A 393 16.93 1.77 8.32
N GLN A 394 16.21 1.37 9.37
CA GLN A 394 15.13 2.17 9.97
C GLN A 394 15.35 2.27 11.48
N ILE A 395 14.64 3.20 12.12
CA ILE A 395 14.65 3.30 13.57
C ILE A 395 14.05 2.05 14.23
N GLU A 396 14.36 1.84 15.50
CA GLU A 396 13.80 0.73 16.27
C GLU A 396 12.29 0.86 16.40
N LYS A 397 11.59 -0.27 16.29
CA LYS A 397 10.13 -0.35 16.34
C LYS A 397 9.61 -1.26 17.44
N GLU A 398 10.47 -2.11 17.99
CA GLU A 398 10.16 -2.99 19.12
C GLU A 398 11.20 -2.77 20.21
N PHE A 399 10.76 -2.75 21.46
CA PHE A 399 11.60 -2.42 22.59
C PHE A 399 11.38 -3.45 23.68
N SER A 400 12.47 -4.07 24.16
CA SER A 400 12.46 -5.03 25.27
C SER A 400 12.86 -4.40 26.59
N GLU A 401 13.51 -3.23 26.57
CA GLU A 401 14.01 -2.50 27.75
C GLU A 401 13.36 -1.13 27.83
N VAL A 402 13.25 -0.59 29.03
CA VAL A 402 12.71 0.74 29.26
C VAL A 402 13.85 1.75 29.23
N GLU A 403 13.96 2.49 28.12
CA GLU A 403 14.99 3.52 27.92
C GLU A 403 14.51 4.95 28.28
N GLY A 404 13.22 5.13 28.54
CA GLY A 404 12.62 6.40 28.92
C GLY A 404 12.10 7.23 27.76
N ARG A 405 12.36 8.53 27.77
CA ARG A 405 11.69 9.49 26.88
C ARG A 405 11.97 9.30 25.40
N ILE A 406 13.19 8.92 25.02
CA ILE A 406 13.55 8.71 23.60
C ILE A 406 12.81 7.51 23.03
N GLN A 407 12.77 6.41 23.76
CA GLN A 407 12.02 5.22 23.38
C GLN A 407 10.52 5.52 23.26
N ASP A 408 9.95 6.24 24.22
CA ASP A 408 8.54 6.64 24.18
C ASP A 408 8.25 7.51 22.97
N LEU A 409 9.15 8.42 22.61
CA LEU A 409 9.01 9.27 21.43
C LEU A 409 9.08 8.44 20.14
N GLU A 410 10.04 7.54 20.02
CA GLU A 410 10.19 6.65 18.86
C GLU A 410 8.93 5.79 18.67
N LYS A 411 8.45 5.21 19.76
CA LYS A 411 7.22 4.40 19.75
C LYS A 411 6.00 5.23 19.33
N TYR A 412 5.87 6.44 19.87
CA TYR A 412 4.79 7.35 19.52
C TYR A 412 4.82 7.71 18.03
N VAL A 413 5.99 8.02 17.48
CA VAL A 413 6.15 8.35 16.07
C VAL A 413 5.76 7.17 15.17
N GLU A 414 6.22 5.96 15.51
CA GLU A 414 5.88 4.76 14.74
C GLU A 414 4.39 4.42 14.82
N ASP A 415 3.79 4.48 16.01
CA ASP A 415 2.37 4.20 16.18
C ASP A 415 1.51 5.23 15.42
N THR A 416 1.89 6.50 15.48
CA THR A 416 1.20 7.56 14.74
C THR A 416 1.31 7.36 13.23
N LYS A 417 2.48 6.98 12.74
CA LYS A 417 2.70 6.68 11.33
C LYS A 417 1.84 5.51 10.87
N ILE A 418 1.76 4.46 11.65
CA ILE A 418 0.92 3.28 11.36
C ILE A 418 -0.56 3.68 11.33
N ASP A 419 -1.02 4.48 12.30
CA ASP A 419 -2.40 4.96 12.36
C ASP A 419 -2.76 5.82 11.16
N LEU A 420 -1.86 6.71 10.75
CA LEU A 420 -2.07 7.57 9.57
C LEU A 420 -2.15 6.76 8.28
N TRP A 421 -1.25 5.82 8.08
CA TRP A 421 -1.28 4.97 6.89
C TRP A 421 -2.46 4.03 6.88
N SER A 422 -2.87 3.53 8.05
CA SER A 422 -4.07 2.68 8.17
C SER A 422 -5.34 3.45 7.81
N TYR A 423 -5.45 4.67 8.32
CA TYR A 423 -6.58 5.56 7.99
C TYR A 423 -6.56 5.94 6.49
N ASN A 424 -5.39 6.30 5.96
CA ASN A 424 -5.26 6.65 4.55
C ASN A 424 -5.62 5.48 3.64
N ALA A 425 -5.21 4.28 3.98
CA ALA A 425 -5.54 3.08 3.21
C ALA A 425 -7.05 2.81 3.21
N GLU A 426 -7.70 2.90 4.36
CA GLU A 426 -9.14 2.74 4.49
C GLU A 426 -9.90 3.78 3.66
N LEU A 427 -9.49 5.04 3.78
CA LEU A 427 -10.11 6.15 3.05
C LEU A 427 -9.90 6.02 1.54
N LEU A 428 -8.68 5.69 1.13
CA LEU A 428 -8.35 5.48 -0.29
C LEU A 428 -9.22 4.39 -0.91
N VAL A 429 -9.34 3.25 -0.23
CA VAL A 429 -10.14 2.13 -0.73
C VAL A 429 -11.62 2.52 -0.81
N ALA A 430 -12.15 3.18 0.21
CA ALA A 430 -13.54 3.63 0.22
C ALA A 430 -13.82 4.62 -0.92
N LEU A 431 -12.95 5.60 -1.12
CA LEU A 431 -13.07 6.58 -2.21
C LEU A 431 -12.98 5.92 -3.59
N GLU A 432 -12.01 5.04 -3.77
CA GLU A 432 -11.82 4.35 -5.05
C GLU A 432 -12.97 3.39 -5.35
N ASN A 433 -13.51 2.72 -4.35
CA ASN A 433 -14.67 1.85 -4.51
C ASN A 433 -15.91 2.64 -4.90
N GLN A 434 -16.14 3.79 -4.26
CA GLN A 434 -17.24 4.68 -4.63
C GLN A 434 -17.10 5.14 -6.08
N HIS A 435 -15.90 5.55 -6.46
CA HIS A 435 -15.62 5.98 -7.84
C HIS A 435 -15.81 4.83 -8.86
N THR A 436 -15.37 3.61 -8.51
CA THR A 436 -15.54 2.44 -9.39
C THR A 436 -17.02 2.14 -9.64
N ILE A 437 -17.83 2.17 -8.59
CA ILE A 437 -19.28 1.94 -8.72
C ILE A 437 -19.90 3.05 -9.56
N ASP A 438 -19.55 4.31 -9.30
CA ASP A 438 -20.09 5.45 -10.03
C ASP A 438 -19.70 5.41 -11.52
N LEU A 439 -18.45 5.05 -11.84
CA LEU A 439 -18.02 4.96 -13.24
C LEU A 439 -18.70 3.83 -13.99
N THR A 440 -18.94 2.70 -13.34
CA THR A 440 -19.65 1.58 -13.98
C THR A 440 -21.12 1.91 -14.21
N ASP A 441 -21.76 2.56 -13.25
CA ASP A 441 -23.14 3.05 -13.42
C ASP A 441 -23.20 4.13 -14.51
N SER A 442 -22.22 5.00 -14.60
CA SER A 442 -22.11 6.03 -15.63
C SER A 442 -21.97 5.44 -17.03
N GLU A 443 -21.16 4.39 -17.19
CA GLU A 443 -21.03 3.71 -18.48
C GLU A 443 -22.35 3.06 -18.92
N MET A 444 -23.09 2.48 -17.98
CA MET A 444 -24.42 1.94 -18.27
C MET A 444 -25.38 3.05 -18.75
N ASN A 445 -25.40 4.17 -18.05
CA ASN A 445 -26.23 5.31 -18.42
C ASN A 445 -25.83 5.92 -19.77
N LYS A 446 -24.54 5.99 -20.08
CA LYS A 446 -24.05 6.45 -21.38
C LYS A 446 -24.55 5.57 -22.51
N LEU A 447 -24.50 4.26 -22.33
CA LEU A 447 -25.00 3.31 -23.32
C LEU A 447 -26.51 3.47 -23.51
N PHE A 448 -27.25 3.61 -22.43
CA PHE A 448 -28.70 3.82 -22.45
C PHE A 448 -29.06 5.13 -23.16
N GLU A 449 -28.42 6.23 -22.85
CA GLU A 449 -28.68 7.52 -23.49
C GLU A 449 -28.26 7.55 -24.95
N LYS A 450 -27.19 6.84 -25.31
CA LYS A 450 -26.80 6.65 -26.72
C LYS A 450 -27.87 5.94 -27.50
N THR A 451 -28.46 4.91 -26.93
CA THR A 451 -29.57 4.15 -27.58
C THR A 451 -30.83 5.01 -27.67
N ARG A 452 -31.14 5.77 -26.62
CA ARG A 452 -32.28 6.73 -26.67
C ARG A 452 -32.12 7.72 -27.82
N ARG A 453 -30.94 8.30 -27.99
CA ARG A 453 -30.66 9.27 -29.04
C ARG A 453 -30.75 8.68 -30.43
N GLN A 454 -30.40 7.40 -30.60
CA GLN A 454 -30.59 6.72 -31.88
C GLN A 454 -32.05 6.48 -32.21
N LEU A 455 -32.81 6.00 -31.26
CA LEU A 455 -34.21 5.62 -31.45
C LEU A 455 -35.15 6.82 -31.55
N ARG A 456 -34.80 7.92 -30.90
CA ARG A 456 -35.61 9.15 -30.89
C ARG A 456 -37.09 8.88 -30.58
N GLU A 457 -37.97 9.31 -31.46
CA GLU A 457 -39.41 9.19 -31.32
C GLU A 457 -39.96 7.79 -31.64
N ASN A 458 -39.12 6.94 -32.24
CA ASN A 458 -39.52 5.60 -32.67
C ASN A 458 -39.67 4.62 -31.52
N ALA A 459 -39.15 4.98 -30.35
CA ALA A 459 -39.24 4.15 -29.15
C ALA A 459 -39.62 4.99 -27.95
N GLU A 460 -40.23 4.37 -26.98
CA GLU A 460 -40.57 4.96 -25.68
C GLU A 460 -39.79 4.29 -24.58
N ASP A 461 -39.22 5.10 -23.67
CA ASP A 461 -38.58 4.61 -22.46
C ASP A 461 -39.64 4.06 -21.52
N MET A 462 -39.53 2.79 -21.15
CA MET A 462 -40.49 2.11 -20.29
C MET A 462 -40.23 2.34 -18.79
N GLY A 463 -39.18 3.05 -18.44
CA GLY A 463 -38.85 3.38 -17.03
C GLY A 463 -38.07 2.30 -16.28
N ASN A 464 -37.85 1.14 -16.88
CA ASN A 464 -37.11 0.01 -16.25
C ASN A 464 -35.80 -0.34 -16.96
N GLY A 465 -35.28 0.56 -17.80
CA GLY A 465 -34.10 0.30 -18.61
C GLY A 465 -34.39 -0.32 -19.97
N CYS A 466 -35.64 -0.38 -20.35
CA CYS A 466 -36.07 -0.94 -21.61
C CYS A 466 -36.71 0.13 -22.50
N PHE A 467 -36.63 -0.08 -23.81
CA PHE A 467 -37.34 0.71 -24.81
C PHE A 467 -38.39 -0.16 -25.52
N LYS A 468 -39.57 0.35 -25.67
CA LYS A 468 -40.58 -0.23 -26.54
C LYS A 468 -40.45 0.44 -27.89
N ILE A 469 -40.10 -0.35 -28.90
CA ILE A 469 -39.94 0.11 -30.28
C ILE A 469 -41.27 -0.06 -31.01
N TYR A 470 -41.79 1.02 -31.54
CA TYR A 470 -43.14 1.07 -32.14
C TYR A 470 -43.13 0.80 -33.63
N HIS A 471 -42.14 0.10 -34.14
CA HIS A 471 -42.13 -0.39 -35.51
C HIS A 471 -41.67 -1.83 -35.56
N LYS A 472 -41.87 -2.49 -36.66
CA LYS A 472 -41.37 -3.85 -36.87
C LYS A 472 -39.85 -3.81 -36.94
N CYS A 473 -39.21 -4.41 -35.94
CA CYS A 473 -37.76 -4.47 -35.84
C CYS A 473 -37.33 -5.94 -35.81
N ASP A 474 -36.83 -6.42 -36.92
CA ASP A 474 -36.27 -7.76 -37.02
C ASP A 474 -34.87 -7.83 -36.42
N ASN A 475 -34.21 -8.98 -36.49
CA ASN A 475 -32.89 -9.13 -35.93
C ASN A 475 -31.84 -8.21 -36.58
N ALA A 476 -32.00 -7.93 -37.89
CA ALA A 476 -31.10 -6.99 -38.58
C ALA A 476 -31.30 -5.55 -38.10
N CYS A 477 -32.53 -5.14 -37.84
CA CYS A 477 -32.83 -3.83 -37.23
C CYS A 477 -32.25 -3.71 -35.82
N ILE A 478 -32.40 -4.73 -34.99
CA ILE A 478 -31.79 -4.76 -33.63
C ILE A 478 -30.28 -4.67 -33.70
N GLU A 479 -29.66 -5.40 -34.63
CA GLU A 479 -28.21 -5.34 -34.82
C GLU A 479 -27.75 -3.94 -35.27
N SER A 480 -28.51 -3.25 -36.11
CA SER A 480 -28.21 -1.88 -36.52
C SER A 480 -28.23 -0.90 -35.34
N ILE A 481 -29.14 -1.09 -34.39
CA ILE A 481 -29.19 -0.30 -33.15
C ILE A 481 -27.95 -0.56 -32.32
N ARG A 482 -27.53 -1.81 -32.16
CA ARG A 482 -26.32 -2.16 -31.42
C ARG A 482 -25.06 -1.61 -32.07
N ASN A 483 -24.98 -1.61 -33.40
CA ASN A 483 -23.82 -1.12 -34.16
C ASN A 483 -23.78 0.39 -34.32
N GLY A 484 -24.83 1.10 -33.94
CA GLY A 484 -24.91 2.54 -34.14
C GLY A 484 -25.26 2.99 -35.57
N THR A 485 -25.67 2.07 -36.41
CA THR A 485 -26.03 2.32 -37.83
C THR A 485 -27.52 2.45 -38.07
N TYR A 486 -28.31 2.50 -37.01
CA TYR A 486 -29.75 2.63 -37.08
C TYR A 486 -30.17 3.96 -37.70
N ASP A 487 -31.04 3.89 -38.73
CA ASP A 487 -31.63 5.07 -39.37
C ASP A 487 -33.08 5.22 -38.91
N HIS A 488 -33.33 6.23 -38.08
CA HIS A 488 -34.63 6.49 -37.51
C HIS A 488 -35.64 7.01 -38.57
N ASP A 489 -35.19 7.65 -39.66
CA ASP A 489 -36.06 8.25 -40.65
C ASP A 489 -36.85 7.21 -41.45
N ILE A 490 -36.28 6.05 -41.68
CA ILE A 490 -36.93 4.95 -42.43
C ILE A 490 -38.18 4.46 -41.71
N TYR A 491 -38.16 4.44 -40.39
CA TYR A 491 -39.21 3.85 -39.55
C TYR A 491 -40.11 4.89 -38.87
N ARG A 492 -39.85 6.16 -39.09
CA ARG A 492 -40.50 7.24 -38.35
C ARG A 492 -42.03 7.24 -38.51
N ASP A 493 -42.51 7.16 -39.71
CA ASP A 493 -43.95 7.21 -40.00
C ASP A 493 -44.69 5.99 -39.44
N GLU A 494 -44.10 4.81 -39.59
CA GLU A 494 -44.63 3.57 -39.01
C GLU A 494 -44.66 3.62 -37.50
N ALA A 495 -43.58 4.08 -36.88
CA ALA A 495 -43.46 4.14 -35.44
C ALA A 495 -44.44 5.13 -34.82
N LEU A 496 -44.57 6.32 -35.38
CA LEU A 496 -45.53 7.31 -34.91
C LEU A 496 -46.96 6.84 -35.05
N ASN A 497 -47.28 6.20 -36.15
CA ASN A 497 -48.60 5.65 -36.39
C ASN A 497 -48.96 4.56 -35.36
N ASN A 498 -48.07 3.61 -35.15
CA ASN A 498 -48.28 2.54 -34.17
C ASN A 498 -48.32 3.08 -32.73
N ARG A 499 -47.48 4.05 -32.41
CA ARG A 499 -47.42 4.64 -31.08
C ARG A 499 -48.70 5.35 -30.68
N PHE A 500 -49.28 6.11 -31.59
CA PHE A 500 -50.54 6.84 -31.31
C PHE A 500 -51.75 5.91 -31.33
N GLN A 501 -51.77 4.90 -32.15
CA GLN A 501 -52.84 3.89 -32.13
C GLN A 501 -52.88 3.12 -30.81
N ILE A 502 -51.74 2.70 -30.30
CA ILE A 502 -51.65 1.97 -29.03
C ILE A 502 -52.09 2.86 -27.86
N LYS A 503 -51.82 4.17 -27.93
CA LYS A 503 -52.27 5.15 -26.93
C LYS A 503 -53.71 5.64 -27.10
N GLY A 504 -54.41 5.14 -28.11
CA GLY A 504 -55.78 5.52 -28.38
C GLY A 504 -55.95 6.90 -28.99
N VAL A 505 -54.91 7.47 -29.56
CA VAL A 505 -54.94 8.78 -30.24
C VAL A 505 -54.93 8.54 -31.73
N GLU A 506 -56.06 8.77 -32.37
CA GLU A 506 -56.13 8.75 -33.83
C GLU A 506 -55.64 10.07 -34.42
N LEU A 507 -54.56 10.01 -35.19
CA LEU A 507 -54.12 11.11 -36.02
C LEU A 507 -54.91 11.12 -37.34
N LYS A 508 -56.06 11.73 -37.32
CA LYS A 508 -56.75 12.06 -38.54
C LYS A 508 -56.20 13.34 -39.13
N SER A 509 -55.28 13.25 -40.05
CA SER A 509 -54.63 14.38 -40.69
C SER A 509 -55.53 15.29 -41.51
N GLY A 510 -56.74 14.85 -41.83
CA GLY A 510 -57.74 15.67 -42.55
C GLY A 510 -58.66 16.47 -41.64
N TYR A 511 -58.79 16.11 -40.37
CA TYR A 511 -59.77 16.70 -39.46
C TYR A 511 -59.34 18.03 -38.83
N LYS A 512 -58.07 18.19 -38.53
CA LYS A 512 -57.55 19.42 -37.99
C LYS A 512 -57.52 20.57 -38.99
N ASP A 513 -57.28 20.29 -40.27
CA ASP A 513 -57.28 21.31 -41.32
C ASP A 513 -58.67 21.84 -41.59
N TRP A 514 -59.68 20.97 -41.50
CA TRP A 514 -61.05 21.36 -41.68
C TRP A 514 -61.56 22.31 -40.59
N ILE A 515 -61.25 22.03 -39.34
CA ILE A 515 -61.68 22.88 -38.23
C ILE A 515 -61.00 24.25 -38.31
N LEU A 516 -59.71 24.30 -38.63
CA LEU A 516 -58.94 25.52 -38.80
C LEU A 516 -59.50 26.37 -39.95
N TRP A 517 -59.86 25.75 -41.12
CA TRP A 517 -60.43 26.45 -42.24
C TRP A 517 -61.85 26.99 -41.95
N ILE A 518 -62.69 26.23 -41.26
CA ILE A 518 -63.99 26.65 -40.80
C ILE A 518 -63.89 27.80 -39.81
N SER A 519 -62.99 27.70 -38.84
CA SER A 519 -62.76 28.76 -37.88
C SER A 519 -62.23 30.04 -38.52
N PHE A 520 -61.34 29.92 -39.49
CA PHE A 520 -60.84 31.06 -40.25
C PHE A 520 -61.95 31.70 -41.09
N ALA A 521 -62.77 30.92 -41.76
CA ALA A 521 -63.91 31.43 -42.56
C ALA A 521 -64.90 32.17 -41.65
N ILE A 522 -65.25 31.61 -40.50
CA ILE A 522 -66.18 32.26 -39.56
C ILE A 522 -65.57 33.55 -39.02
N SER A 523 -64.31 33.57 -38.69
CA SER A 523 -63.64 34.77 -38.20
C SER A 523 -63.58 35.89 -39.23
N CYS A 524 -63.26 35.52 -40.49
CA CYS A 524 -63.29 36.50 -41.58
C CYS A 524 -64.70 37.05 -41.84
N PHE A 525 -65.75 36.19 -41.81
CA PHE A 525 -67.13 36.60 -41.99
C PHE A 525 -67.56 37.56 -40.88
N LEU A 526 -67.27 37.26 -39.61
CA LEU A 526 -67.56 38.16 -38.46
C LEU A 526 -66.83 39.48 -38.58
N LEU A 527 -65.55 39.44 -38.98
CA LEU A 527 -64.81 40.68 -39.20
C LEU A 527 -65.42 41.53 -40.32
N CYS A 528 -65.83 40.93 -41.43
CA CYS A 528 -66.47 41.63 -42.49
C CYS A 528 -67.79 42.23 -42.04
N VAL A 529 -68.62 41.53 -41.27
CA VAL A 529 -69.91 42.04 -40.75
C VAL A 529 -69.67 43.23 -39.82
N VAL A 530 -68.68 43.14 -38.93
CA VAL A 530 -68.33 44.25 -38.02
C VAL A 530 -67.82 45.46 -38.79
N LEU A 531 -66.97 45.25 -39.80
CA LEU A 531 -66.48 46.34 -40.65
C LEU A 531 -67.62 46.99 -41.45
N LEU A 532 -68.53 46.21 -42.04
CA LEU A 532 -69.67 46.75 -42.74
C LEU A 532 -70.62 47.50 -41.81
N GLY A 533 -70.89 46.98 -40.63
CA GLY A 533 -71.66 47.67 -39.59
C GLY A 533 -71.03 48.97 -39.17
N PHE A 534 -69.69 49.00 -39.00
CA PHE A 534 -69.01 50.21 -38.71
C PHE A 534 -69.05 51.26 -39.81
N ILE A 535 -68.90 50.81 -41.05
CA ILE A 535 -68.96 51.70 -42.20
C ILE A 535 -70.38 52.25 -42.35
N MET A 536 -71.39 51.43 -42.20
CA MET A 536 -72.81 51.89 -42.25
C MET A 536 -73.10 52.88 -41.11
N TRP A 537 -72.58 52.62 -39.91
CA TRP A 537 -72.76 53.54 -38.78
C TRP A 537 -72.07 54.87 -39.05
N ALA A 538 -70.84 54.82 -39.57
CA ALA A 538 -70.12 56.03 -39.95
C ALA A 538 -70.79 56.81 -41.07
N CYS A 539 -71.36 56.13 -42.01
CA CYS A 539 -72.14 56.76 -43.10
C CYS A 539 -73.43 57.36 -42.59
N GLN A 540 -74.15 56.72 -41.68
CA GLN A 540 -75.36 57.24 -41.05
C GLN A 540 -75.18 58.49 -40.17
N ARG A 541 -74.03 58.64 -39.56
CA ARG A 541 -73.67 59.80 -38.76
C ARG A 541 -73.20 61.01 -39.57
N GLY A 542 -72.98 60.83 -40.85
CA GLY A 542 -72.61 61.95 -41.75
C GLY A 542 -71.21 62.49 -41.54
N ASN A 543 -70.40 61.89 -40.67
CA ASN A 543 -69.00 62.31 -40.37
C ASN A 543 -68.00 61.93 -41.41
N ILE A 544 -68.33 60.93 -42.19
CA ILE A 544 -67.51 60.50 -43.33
C ILE A 544 -68.46 60.55 -44.52
N ARG A 545 -68.26 61.49 -45.40
CA ARG A 545 -68.87 61.41 -46.73
C ARG A 545 -68.16 60.36 -47.48
N CYS A 546 -68.79 59.22 -47.49
CA CYS A 546 -68.29 58.16 -48.29
C CYS A 546 -68.49 58.50 -49.75
N ASN A 547 -67.41 58.75 -50.44
CA ASN A 547 -67.43 58.69 -51.93
C ASN A 547 -67.79 57.33 -52.44
N ILE A 548 -67.91 56.36 -51.57
CA ILE A 548 -68.31 54.97 -51.85
C ILE A 548 -69.83 54.82 -51.80
N CYS A 549 -70.56 55.76 -51.19
CA CYS A 549 -72.01 55.74 -51.15
C CYS A 549 -72.66 56.47 -52.30
N ILE A 550 -71.95 56.85 -53.35
CA ILE A 550 -72.43 57.48 -54.55
C ILE A 550 -72.54 56.43 -55.64
#